data_4ab3cd1c7a2cec059a184aae2bee9a51
#
_entry.id   4ab3cd1c7a2cec059a184aae2bee9a51
#
_cell.length_a   1.000
_cell.length_b   1.000
_cell.length_c   1.000
_cell.angle_alpha   90.00
_cell.angle_beta   90.00
_cell.angle_gamma   90.00
#
_symmetry.space_group_name_H-M   'P 1'
#
loop_
_entity.id
_entity.type
_entity.pdbx_description
1 polymer ?
#
loop_
_entity_poly.entity_id
_entity_poly.type
_entity_poly.pdbx_seq_one_letter_code
_entity_poly.pdbx_strand_id
1 'polypeptide(L)'
;HSLNDVSEEMIERGVEIRSLALLKFEKVMDAELFGKMKQAGFIFLMFGLESANDRVLALIDKGTTKEVEHDVLMKSHNAGIWNHSFLFFGFPTETRPEAQETIDFLRDNLQSIHSFGPGVFLLNRDSSCYQFPEKFSIEKIIEDPERNIAMNLDFVAKEGMSREEAVEMNDTCIRMAEEYFQSLKIWGTLPREHFLLYIDKFGKEALNGKQPPAEEEEKVLCRA
;
A
#
# COMPACT_ATOMS: atom_id res chain seq x y z
N HIS A 1 14.20 10.97 -15.45
CA HIS A 1 15.19 10.24 -14.64
C HIS A 1 14.51 9.01 -14.04
N SER A 2 15.13 7.84 -14.18
CA SER A 2 14.66 6.61 -13.56
C SER A 2 15.07 6.58 -12.07
N LEU A 3 14.46 5.70 -11.28
CA LEU A 3 14.89 5.49 -9.90
C LEU A 3 16.35 5.04 -9.80
N ASN A 4 16.81 4.29 -10.79
CA ASN A 4 18.21 3.88 -10.89
C ASN A 4 19.15 5.09 -11.01
N ASP A 5 18.85 6.00 -11.97
CA ASP A 5 19.67 7.19 -12.19
C ASP A 5 19.73 8.09 -10.95
N VAL A 6 18.59 8.28 -10.29
CA VAL A 6 18.50 9.08 -9.06
C VAL A 6 19.33 8.44 -7.95
N SER A 7 19.21 7.12 -7.77
CA SER A 7 19.96 6.40 -6.73
C SER A 7 21.47 6.46 -6.99
N GLU A 8 21.91 6.26 -8.24
CA GLU A 8 23.32 6.34 -8.62
C GLU A 8 23.88 7.74 -8.37
N GLU A 9 23.18 8.79 -8.79
CA GLU A 9 23.62 10.17 -8.59
C GLU A 9 23.70 10.55 -7.10
N MET A 10 22.75 10.08 -6.27
CA MET A 10 22.79 10.28 -4.82
C MET A 10 24.03 9.61 -4.20
N ILE A 11 24.33 8.38 -4.62
CA ILE A 11 25.51 7.64 -4.16
C ILE A 11 26.80 8.35 -4.59
N GLU A 12 26.93 8.73 -5.86
CA GLU A 12 28.11 9.41 -6.40
C GLU A 12 28.38 10.76 -5.73
N ARG A 13 27.31 11.49 -5.38
CA ARG A 13 27.42 12.78 -4.67
C ARG A 13 27.60 12.65 -3.17
N GLY A 14 27.57 11.45 -2.61
CA GLY A 14 27.66 11.20 -1.18
C GLY A 14 26.52 11.82 -0.39
N VAL A 15 25.28 11.81 -0.93
CA VAL A 15 24.09 12.37 -0.27
C VAL A 15 23.68 11.45 0.87
N GLU A 16 23.72 11.97 2.10
CA GLU A 16 23.32 11.24 3.31
C GLU A 16 21.91 11.68 3.75
N ILE A 17 20.90 10.97 3.29
CA ILE A 17 19.51 11.18 3.69
C ILE A 17 18.83 9.86 4.01
N ARG A 18 17.67 9.95 4.66
CA ARG A 18 16.70 8.86 4.77
C ARG A 18 15.46 9.22 3.98
N SER A 19 15.08 8.33 3.07
CA SER A 19 14.04 8.60 2.10
C SER A 19 12.98 7.52 2.08
N LEU A 20 11.77 7.94 1.71
CA LEU A 20 10.69 7.07 1.31
C LEU A 20 10.32 7.34 -0.16
N ALA A 21 9.69 6.37 -0.82
CA ALA A 21 9.15 6.54 -2.16
C ALA A 21 7.80 5.82 -2.29
N LEU A 22 6.92 6.40 -3.13
CA LEU A 22 5.69 5.73 -3.60
C LEU A 22 6.00 5.12 -4.97
N LEU A 23 5.70 3.84 -5.12
CA LEU A 23 6.06 3.07 -6.29
C LEU A 23 4.85 2.29 -6.84
N LYS A 24 4.85 2.09 -8.15
CA LYS A 24 4.09 1.03 -8.81
C LYS A 24 4.95 -0.23 -8.86
N PHE A 25 4.30 -1.38 -8.91
CA PHE A 25 5.01 -2.62 -9.19
C PHE A 25 5.36 -2.69 -10.68
N GLU A 26 6.63 -2.88 -10.98
CA GLU A 26 7.12 -3.02 -12.35
C GLU A 26 8.07 -4.22 -12.46
N LYS A 27 7.88 -5.04 -13.49
CA LYS A 27 8.67 -6.25 -13.71
C LYS A 27 10.18 -5.98 -13.84
N VAL A 28 10.55 -4.76 -14.21
CA VAL A 28 11.96 -4.35 -14.33
C VAL A 28 12.64 -4.06 -13.01
N MET A 29 11.91 -4.04 -11.89
CA MET A 29 12.47 -3.82 -10.56
C MET A 29 13.22 -5.08 -10.10
N ASP A 30 14.53 -5.02 -10.15
CA ASP A 30 15.40 -6.12 -9.77
C ASP A 30 16.11 -5.89 -8.44
N ALA A 31 16.86 -6.90 -7.98
CA ALA A 31 17.59 -6.83 -6.72
C ALA A 31 18.74 -5.78 -6.74
N GLU A 32 19.32 -5.51 -7.90
CA GLU A 32 20.36 -4.51 -8.06
C GLU A 32 19.79 -3.11 -7.83
N LEU A 33 18.65 -2.79 -8.42
CA LEU A 33 17.94 -1.53 -8.21
C LEU A 33 17.66 -1.30 -6.72
N PHE A 34 17.07 -2.30 -6.02
CA PHE A 34 16.77 -2.15 -4.59
C PHE A 34 18.04 -2.03 -3.73
N GLY A 35 19.12 -2.71 -4.11
CA GLY A 35 20.43 -2.54 -3.48
C GLY A 35 20.93 -1.09 -3.59
N LYS A 36 20.87 -0.50 -4.78
CA LYS A 36 21.23 0.91 -5.02
C LYS A 36 20.32 1.87 -4.28
N MET A 37 19.01 1.64 -4.31
CA MET A 37 18.05 2.45 -3.56
C MET A 37 18.37 2.43 -2.05
N LYS A 38 18.65 1.25 -1.49
CA LYS A 38 19.04 1.14 -0.08
C LYS A 38 20.32 1.90 0.24
N GLN A 39 21.33 1.80 -0.61
CA GLN A 39 22.59 2.53 -0.46
C GLN A 39 22.39 4.05 -0.57
N ALA A 40 21.49 4.50 -1.45
CA ALA A 40 21.08 5.90 -1.61
C ALA A 40 20.23 6.45 -0.45
N GLY A 41 19.86 5.60 0.54
CA GLY A 41 19.12 6.02 1.73
C GLY A 41 17.61 5.77 1.68
N PHE A 42 17.09 5.06 0.68
CA PHE A 42 15.70 4.63 0.70
C PHE A 42 15.52 3.50 1.71
N ILE A 43 14.76 3.75 2.77
CA ILE A 43 14.52 2.78 3.84
C ILE A 43 13.05 2.38 3.98
N PHE A 44 12.16 3.09 3.30
CA PHE A 44 10.72 2.87 3.33
C PHE A 44 10.12 3.04 1.93
N LEU A 45 9.47 1.99 1.42
CA LEU A 45 8.78 2.03 0.13
C LEU A 45 7.28 1.76 0.33
N MET A 46 6.47 2.55 -0.35
CA MET A 46 5.02 2.43 -0.37
C MET A 46 4.58 1.98 -1.76
N PHE A 47 3.96 0.82 -1.83
CA PHE A 47 3.51 0.21 -3.09
C PHE A 47 1.99 0.28 -3.20
N GLY A 48 1.50 0.66 -4.37
CA GLY A 48 0.09 0.52 -4.72
C GLY A 48 -0.18 -0.92 -5.16
N LEU A 49 -0.48 -1.81 -4.20
CA LEU A 49 -0.91 -3.19 -4.45
C LEU A 49 -2.29 -3.22 -5.10
N GLU A 50 -3.20 -2.43 -4.57
CA GLU A 50 -4.60 -2.26 -4.93
C GLU A 50 -5.42 -3.55 -4.77
N SER A 51 -5.02 -4.65 -5.43
CA SER A 51 -5.58 -6.00 -5.35
C SER A 51 -4.48 -7.02 -5.63
N ALA A 52 -4.64 -8.28 -5.23
CA ALA A 52 -3.78 -9.39 -5.62
C ALA A 52 -4.53 -10.43 -6.48
N ASN A 53 -5.57 -10.00 -7.16
CA ASN A 53 -6.26 -10.79 -8.17
C ASN A 53 -5.97 -10.22 -9.57
N ASP A 54 -5.44 -11.06 -10.47
CA ASP A 54 -4.96 -10.61 -11.79
C ASP A 54 -6.07 -10.03 -12.67
N ARG A 55 -7.32 -10.51 -12.55
CA ARG A 55 -8.46 -9.93 -13.28
C ARG A 55 -8.75 -8.50 -12.79
N VAL A 56 -8.76 -8.30 -11.48
CA VAL A 56 -9.00 -6.98 -10.89
C VAL A 56 -7.85 -6.03 -11.24
N LEU A 57 -6.60 -6.48 -11.16
CA LEU A 57 -5.42 -5.70 -11.57
C LEU A 57 -5.49 -5.28 -13.06
N ALA A 58 -5.96 -6.19 -13.93
CA ALA A 58 -6.17 -5.87 -15.34
C ALA A 58 -7.29 -4.83 -15.55
N LEU A 59 -8.39 -4.90 -14.79
CA LEU A 59 -9.46 -3.91 -14.84
C LEU A 59 -9.03 -2.52 -14.38
N ILE A 60 -8.17 -2.45 -13.36
CA ILE A 60 -7.60 -1.20 -12.84
C ILE A 60 -6.55 -0.63 -13.82
N ASP A 61 -6.13 -1.42 -14.82
CA ASP A 61 -5.02 -1.08 -15.74
C ASP A 61 -3.70 -0.81 -15.00
N LYS A 62 -3.42 -1.68 -14.02
CA LYS A 62 -2.24 -1.51 -13.15
C LYS A 62 -0.93 -1.88 -13.86
N GLY A 63 -1.01 -2.75 -14.88
CA GLY A 63 0.16 -3.21 -15.66
C GLY A 63 1.07 -4.17 -14.88
N THR A 64 0.56 -4.80 -13.84
CA THR A 64 1.26 -5.79 -12.99
C THR A 64 0.42 -7.06 -12.82
N THR A 65 1.00 -8.08 -12.18
CA THR A 65 0.33 -9.33 -11.79
C THR A 65 0.71 -9.68 -10.36
N LYS A 66 -0.08 -10.53 -9.72
CA LYS A 66 0.20 -11.05 -8.38
C LYS A 66 1.62 -11.63 -8.26
N GLU A 67 2.11 -12.33 -9.29
CA GLU A 67 3.46 -12.88 -9.31
C GLU A 67 4.54 -11.79 -9.30
N VAL A 68 4.37 -10.74 -10.11
CA VAL A 68 5.29 -9.59 -10.15
C VAL A 68 5.31 -8.85 -8.83
N GLU A 69 4.14 -8.66 -8.20
CA GLU A 69 4.02 -8.00 -6.89
C GLU A 69 4.77 -8.77 -5.80
N HIS A 70 4.58 -10.11 -5.76
CA HIS A 70 5.32 -10.97 -4.84
C HIS A 70 6.84 -10.85 -5.04
N ASP A 71 7.31 -10.96 -6.28
CA ASP A 71 8.73 -10.94 -6.62
C ASP A 71 9.39 -9.60 -6.25
N VAL A 72 8.73 -8.49 -6.56
CA VAL A 72 9.21 -7.13 -6.22
C VAL A 72 9.25 -6.91 -4.70
N LEU A 73 8.21 -7.33 -3.97
CA LEU A 73 8.18 -7.23 -2.51
C LEU A 73 9.31 -8.02 -1.85
N MET A 74 9.56 -9.23 -2.33
CA MET A 74 10.66 -10.07 -1.84
C MET A 74 12.03 -9.46 -2.10
N LYS A 75 12.27 -8.92 -3.30
CA LYS A 75 13.53 -8.25 -3.64
C LYS A 75 13.78 -7.01 -2.79
N SER A 76 12.78 -6.17 -2.60
CA SER A 76 12.86 -4.99 -1.73
C SER A 76 13.11 -5.38 -0.27
N HIS A 77 12.39 -6.39 0.24
CA HIS A 77 12.59 -6.94 1.58
C HIS A 77 14.04 -7.42 1.78
N ASN A 78 14.56 -8.20 0.83
CA ASN A 78 15.92 -8.75 0.89
C ASN A 78 17.00 -7.66 0.86
N ALA A 79 16.73 -6.51 0.21
CA ALA A 79 17.58 -5.33 0.28
C ALA A 79 17.51 -4.59 1.62
N GLY A 80 16.67 -5.04 2.55
CA GLY A 80 16.52 -4.44 3.89
C GLY A 80 15.68 -3.18 3.91
N ILE A 81 14.74 -3.02 2.97
CA ILE A 81 13.83 -1.90 2.89
C ILE A 81 12.48 -2.29 3.50
N TRP A 82 11.81 -1.36 4.17
CA TRP A 82 10.47 -1.53 4.68
C TRP A 82 9.46 -1.38 3.56
N ASN A 83 8.56 -2.35 3.39
CA ASN A 83 7.50 -2.33 2.41
C ASN A 83 6.15 -2.05 3.08
N HIS A 84 5.46 -1.03 2.60
CA HIS A 84 4.07 -0.73 2.90
C HIS A 84 3.23 -0.90 1.65
N SER A 85 2.10 -1.59 1.74
CA SER A 85 1.20 -1.83 0.61
C SER A 85 -0.14 -1.14 0.80
N PHE A 86 -0.57 -0.35 -0.18
CA PHE A 86 -1.93 0.18 -0.26
C PHE A 86 -2.80 -0.78 -1.04
N LEU A 87 -4.01 -0.99 -0.58
CA LEU A 87 -4.99 -1.82 -1.25
C LEU A 87 -6.41 -1.34 -0.93
N PHE A 88 -7.35 -1.79 -1.72
CA PHE A 88 -8.76 -1.52 -1.47
C PHE A 88 -9.62 -2.71 -1.89
N PHE A 89 -10.83 -2.76 -1.35
CA PHE A 89 -11.86 -3.74 -1.67
C PHE A 89 -13.06 -3.05 -2.31
N GLY A 90 -13.80 -3.79 -3.14
CA GLY A 90 -15.02 -3.30 -3.75
C GLY A 90 -14.78 -2.47 -5.01
N PHE A 91 -13.69 -2.74 -5.77
CA PHE A 91 -13.60 -2.24 -7.14
C PHE A 91 -14.81 -2.75 -7.95
N PRO A 92 -15.38 -1.93 -8.85
CA PRO A 92 -16.53 -2.37 -9.64
C PRO A 92 -16.29 -3.75 -10.27
N THR A 93 -17.22 -4.65 -10.10
CA THR A 93 -17.20 -6.07 -10.50
C THR A 93 -16.29 -7.00 -9.68
N GLU A 94 -15.50 -6.51 -8.73
CA GLU A 94 -14.74 -7.38 -7.83
C GLU A 94 -15.69 -8.25 -7.01
N THR A 95 -15.44 -9.55 -7.01
CA THR A 95 -16.22 -10.52 -6.25
C THR A 95 -15.58 -10.82 -4.89
N ARG A 96 -16.37 -11.31 -3.94
CA ARG A 96 -15.85 -11.71 -2.61
C ARG A 96 -14.72 -12.76 -2.68
N PRO A 97 -14.77 -13.79 -3.54
CA PRO A 97 -13.62 -14.69 -3.71
C PRO A 97 -12.34 -14.00 -4.18
N GLU A 98 -12.43 -13.03 -5.09
CA GLU A 98 -11.27 -12.28 -5.58
C GLU A 98 -10.70 -11.35 -4.50
N ALA A 99 -11.55 -10.71 -3.72
CA ALA A 99 -11.13 -9.95 -2.53
C ALA A 99 -10.44 -10.87 -1.49
N GLN A 100 -10.94 -12.10 -1.32
CA GLN A 100 -10.31 -13.09 -0.45
C GLN A 100 -8.91 -13.48 -0.93
N GLU A 101 -8.68 -13.60 -2.25
CA GLU A 101 -7.34 -13.84 -2.80
C GLU A 101 -6.35 -12.73 -2.39
N THR A 102 -6.81 -11.48 -2.33
CA THR A 102 -5.98 -10.37 -1.86
C THR A 102 -5.61 -10.53 -0.37
N ILE A 103 -6.56 -10.92 0.48
CA ILE A 103 -6.28 -11.19 1.90
C ILE A 103 -5.31 -12.37 2.06
N ASP A 104 -5.51 -13.44 1.30
CA ASP A 104 -4.63 -14.62 1.35
C ASP A 104 -3.22 -14.26 0.86
N PHE A 105 -3.10 -13.46 -0.19
CA PHE A 105 -1.81 -12.96 -0.66
C PHE A 105 -1.08 -12.14 0.41
N LEU A 106 -1.79 -11.25 1.12
CA LEU A 106 -1.18 -10.50 2.23
C LEU A 106 -0.67 -11.45 3.29
N ARG A 107 -1.48 -12.44 3.70
CA ARG A 107 -1.10 -13.44 4.72
C ARG A 107 0.14 -14.23 4.32
N ASP A 108 0.21 -14.66 3.08
CA ASP A 108 1.33 -15.44 2.55
C ASP A 108 2.62 -14.60 2.41
N ASN A 109 2.50 -13.28 2.36
CA ASN A 109 3.60 -12.33 2.16
C ASN A 109 3.93 -11.47 3.37
N LEU A 110 3.44 -11.79 4.57
CA LEU A 110 3.66 -10.99 5.79
C LEU A 110 5.15 -10.84 6.17
N GLN A 111 6.03 -11.72 5.69
CA GLN A 111 7.48 -11.57 5.88
C GLN A 111 8.07 -10.43 5.04
N SER A 112 7.49 -10.12 3.89
CA SER A 112 7.97 -9.09 2.94
C SER A 112 7.09 -7.86 2.90
N ILE A 113 5.85 -7.93 3.40
CA ILE A 113 4.95 -6.81 3.61
C ILE A 113 4.99 -6.46 5.09
N HIS A 114 5.67 -5.38 5.43
CA HIS A 114 5.89 -4.98 6.82
C HIS A 114 4.72 -4.16 7.39
N SER A 115 3.89 -3.63 6.51
CA SER A 115 2.67 -2.92 6.83
C SER A 115 1.80 -2.75 5.60
N PHE A 116 0.51 -2.51 5.81
CA PHE A 116 -0.40 -2.20 4.73
C PHE A 116 -1.54 -1.28 5.19
N GLY A 117 -2.13 -0.57 4.24
CA GLY A 117 -3.27 0.32 4.45
C GLY A 117 -4.43 -0.13 3.58
N PRO A 118 -5.36 -0.94 4.12
CA PRO A 118 -6.54 -1.33 3.37
C PRO A 118 -7.56 -0.20 3.35
N GLY A 119 -8.43 -0.21 2.36
CA GLY A 119 -9.53 0.73 2.22
C GLY A 119 -10.67 0.13 1.44
N VAL A 120 -11.75 0.90 1.28
CA VAL A 120 -12.85 0.58 0.37
C VAL A 120 -12.72 1.47 -0.84
N PHE A 121 -12.94 0.91 -2.03
CA PHE A 121 -12.85 1.67 -3.27
C PHE A 121 -13.78 2.89 -3.24
N LEU A 122 -13.26 4.03 -3.65
CA LEU A 122 -13.97 5.29 -3.76
C LEU A 122 -13.95 5.76 -5.21
N LEU A 123 -15.11 6.00 -5.79
CA LEU A 123 -15.22 6.53 -7.13
C LEU A 123 -14.85 8.01 -7.15
N ASN A 124 -13.67 8.31 -7.66
CA ASN A 124 -13.24 9.70 -7.83
C ASN A 124 -13.88 10.34 -9.07
N ARG A 125 -14.30 11.61 -8.95
CA ARG A 125 -14.56 12.45 -10.13
C ARG A 125 -13.29 12.45 -10.99
N ASP A 126 -13.38 12.54 -12.26
CA ASP A 126 -12.27 12.53 -13.21
C ASP A 126 -11.54 11.19 -13.39
N SER A 127 -11.87 10.14 -12.59
CA SER A 127 -11.34 8.80 -12.84
C SER A 127 -11.91 8.17 -14.10
N SER A 128 -11.21 7.17 -14.65
CA SER A 128 -11.71 6.37 -15.78
C SER A 128 -13.05 5.71 -15.47
N CYS A 129 -13.27 5.26 -14.22
CA CYS A 129 -14.54 4.69 -13.77
C CYS A 129 -15.69 5.70 -13.79
N TYR A 130 -15.40 6.97 -13.53
CA TYR A 130 -16.37 8.05 -13.61
C TYR A 130 -16.67 8.45 -15.06
N GLN A 131 -15.62 8.56 -15.89
CA GLN A 131 -15.75 8.98 -17.29
C GLN A 131 -16.38 7.92 -18.19
N PHE A 132 -16.16 6.65 -17.89
CA PHE A 132 -16.61 5.50 -18.70
C PHE A 132 -17.27 4.44 -17.83
N PRO A 133 -18.34 4.75 -17.08
CA PRO A 133 -18.95 3.87 -16.09
C PRO A 133 -19.40 2.52 -16.65
N GLU A 134 -19.84 2.50 -17.90
CA GLU A 134 -20.26 1.29 -18.61
C GLU A 134 -19.13 0.26 -18.80
N LYS A 135 -17.86 0.70 -18.93
CA LYS A 135 -16.69 -0.19 -19.03
C LYS A 135 -16.40 -0.93 -17.74
N PHE A 136 -16.86 -0.39 -16.62
CA PHE A 136 -16.67 -0.93 -15.28
C PHE A 136 -17.95 -1.50 -14.69
N SER A 137 -18.97 -1.78 -15.53
CA SER A 137 -20.28 -2.27 -15.09
C SER A 137 -20.91 -1.40 -13.99
N ILE A 138 -20.63 -0.11 -13.96
CA ILE A 138 -21.30 0.84 -13.06
C ILE A 138 -22.64 1.19 -13.68
N GLU A 139 -23.73 0.85 -12.94
CA GLU A 139 -25.10 1.12 -13.38
C GLU A 139 -25.50 2.57 -13.11
N LYS A 140 -25.10 3.09 -11.96
CA LYS A 140 -25.46 4.42 -11.51
C LYS A 140 -24.38 5.05 -10.65
N ILE A 141 -24.07 6.29 -10.94
CA ILE A 141 -23.28 7.16 -10.07
C ILE A 141 -24.24 8.01 -9.25
N ILE A 142 -24.05 8.06 -7.93
CA ILE A 142 -24.90 8.79 -7.00
C ILE A 142 -24.22 10.13 -6.74
N GLU A 143 -24.78 11.18 -7.33
CA GLU A 143 -24.35 12.55 -7.12
C GLU A 143 -25.31 13.26 -6.17
N ASP A 144 -24.76 13.91 -5.16
CA ASP A 144 -25.51 14.79 -4.27
C ASP A 144 -25.30 16.24 -4.71
N PRO A 145 -26.33 16.94 -5.21
CA PRO A 145 -26.23 18.32 -5.63
C PRO A 145 -25.77 19.29 -4.53
N GLU A 146 -25.99 18.93 -3.25
CA GLU A 146 -25.54 19.71 -2.11
C GLU A 146 -24.07 19.46 -1.76
N ARG A 147 -23.47 18.38 -2.32
CA ARG A 147 -22.06 17.99 -2.17
C ARG A 147 -21.29 18.11 -3.49
N ASN A 148 -21.53 19.13 -4.27
CA ASN A 148 -20.93 19.32 -5.59
C ASN A 148 -19.40 19.44 -5.58
N ILE A 149 -18.80 19.71 -4.41
CA ILE A 149 -17.33 19.72 -4.21
C ILE A 149 -16.76 18.37 -3.73
N ALA A 150 -17.61 17.35 -3.52
CA ALA A 150 -17.14 16.03 -3.13
C ALA A 150 -16.30 15.42 -4.25
N MET A 151 -15.07 15.05 -3.94
CA MET A 151 -14.18 14.35 -4.89
C MET A 151 -14.58 12.90 -5.07
N ASN A 152 -15.10 12.28 -4.01
CA ASN A 152 -15.52 10.88 -3.98
C ASN A 152 -17.03 10.77 -4.07
N LEU A 153 -17.50 9.86 -4.90
CA LEU A 153 -18.91 9.62 -5.16
C LEU A 153 -19.28 8.20 -4.80
N ASP A 154 -20.52 7.99 -4.39
CA ASP A 154 -21.10 6.67 -4.27
C ASP A 154 -21.59 6.18 -5.65
N PHE A 155 -21.64 4.87 -5.82
CA PHE A 155 -22.07 4.24 -7.07
C PHE A 155 -22.77 2.92 -6.82
N VAL A 156 -23.48 2.43 -7.82
CA VAL A 156 -24.08 1.10 -7.86
C VAL A 156 -23.46 0.36 -9.05
N ALA A 157 -22.82 -0.77 -8.80
CA ALA A 157 -22.35 -1.67 -9.85
C ALA A 157 -23.41 -2.72 -10.16
N LYS A 158 -23.42 -3.22 -11.42
CA LYS A 158 -24.36 -4.28 -11.86
C LYS A 158 -24.03 -5.64 -11.27
N GLU A 159 -22.76 -5.85 -10.93
CA GLU A 159 -22.21 -7.12 -10.44
C GLU A 159 -21.02 -6.86 -9.53
N GLY A 160 -20.57 -7.88 -8.80
CA GLY A 160 -19.51 -7.79 -7.82
C GLY A 160 -20.04 -7.59 -6.40
N MET A 161 -19.15 -7.24 -5.48
CA MET A 161 -19.50 -7.00 -4.09
C MET A 161 -20.31 -5.71 -3.92
N SER A 162 -21.25 -5.73 -2.98
CA SER A 162 -21.86 -4.50 -2.48
C SER A 162 -20.84 -3.68 -1.66
N ARG A 163 -21.18 -2.42 -1.38
CA ARG A 163 -20.36 -1.57 -0.52
C ARG A 163 -20.22 -2.17 0.88
N GLU A 164 -21.28 -2.75 1.41
CA GLU A 164 -21.30 -3.40 2.72
C GLU A 164 -20.38 -4.61 2.76
N GLU A 165 -20.41 -5.44 1.72
CA GLU A 165 -19.47 -6.57 1.58
C GLU A 165 -18.02 -6.12 1.46
N ALA A 166 -17.75 -5.04 0.73
CA ALA A 166 -16.43 -4.45 0.63
C ALA A 166 -15.92 -3.92 1.99
N VAL A 167 -16.80 -3.31 2.79
CA VAL A 167 -16.48 -2.90 4.17
C VAL A 167 -16.18 -4.13 5.04
N GLU A 168 -16.95 -5.22 4.95
CA GLU A 168 -16.67 -6.46 5.69
C GLU A 168 -15.29 -7.06 5.32
N MET A 169 -14.92 -7.03 4.04
CA MET A 169 -13.61 -7.50 3.59
C MET A 169 -12.48 -6.62 4.12
N ASN A 170 -12.67 -5.30 4.07
CA ASN A 170 -11.75 -4.35 4.67
C ASN A 170 -11.54 -4.58 6.17
N ASP A 171 -12.63 -4.76 6.93
CA ASP A 171 -12.57 -5.04 8.36
C ASP A 171 -11.93 -6.40 8.66
N THR A 172 -12.13 -7.38 7.79
CA THR A 172 -11.47 -8.70 7.90
C THR A 172 -9.96 -8.55 7.69
N CYS A 173 -9.55 -7.75 6.70
CA CYS A 173 -8.15 -7.43 6.46
C CYS A 173 -7.51 -6.69 7.66
N ILE A 174 -8.21 -5.71 8.25
CA ILE A 174 -7.74 -4.99 9.44
C ILE A 174 -7.57 -5.95 10.62
N ARG A 175 -8.55 -6.81 10.90
CA ARG A 175 -8.44 -7.81 12.00
C ARG A 175 -7.26 -8.75 11.81
N MET A 176 -7.05 -9.27 10.59
CA MET A 176 -5.88 -10.11 10.27
C MET A 176 -4.58 -9.35 10.56
N ALA A 177 -4.53 -8.07 10.20
CA ALA A 177 -3.39 -7.24 10.46
C ALA A 177 -3.15 -7.03 11.97
N GLU A 178 -4.20 -6.78 12.76
CA GLU A 178 -4.12 -6.61 14.22
C GLU A 178 -3.64 -7.89 14.93
N GLU A 179 -4.07 -9.05 14.46
CA GLU A 179 -3.63 -10.35 14.98
C GLU A 179 -2.15 -10.61 14.71
N TYR A 180 -1.67 -10.24 13.53
CA TYR A 180 -0.29 -10.51 13.11
C TYR A 180 0.69 -9.46 13.61
N PHE A 181 0.36 -8.18 13.45
CA PHE A 181 1.20 -7.07 13.88
C PHE A 181 0.76 -6.58 15.26
N GLN A 182 1.29 -7.14 16.32
CA GLN A 182 0.98 -6.70 17.70
C GLN A 182 1.31 -5.21 17.96
N SER A 183 2.09 -4.61 17.08
CA SER A 183 2.47 -3.20 17.10
C SER A 183 1.52 -2.26 16.33
N LEU A 184 0.41 -2.75 15.80
CA LEU A 184 -0.52 -1.98 14.96
C LEU A 184 -1.17 -0.77 15.63
N LYS A 185 -1.16 -0.68 16.96
CA LYS A 185 -1.57 0.55 17.64
C LYS A 185 -0.75 1.77 17.18
N ILE A 186 0.50 1.55 16.80
CA ILE A 186 1.39 2.59 16.26
C ILE A 186 0.94 3.00 14.85
N TRP A 187 0.51 2.05 14.01
CA TRP A 187 0.13 2.30 12.61
C TRP A 187 -1.09 3.22 12.44
N GLY A 188 -2.08 3.09 13.31
CA GLY A 188 -3.28 3.92 13.29
C GLY A 188 -3.08 5.31 13.90
N THR A 189 -1.96 5.54 14.58
CA THR A 189 -1.73 6.77 15.37
C THR A 189 -0.60 7.63 14.85
N LEU A 190 0.38 7.06 14.16
CA LEU A 190 1.52 7.82 13.63
C LEU A 190 1.31 8.20 12.15
N PRO A 191 1.56 9.46 11.77
CA PRO A 191 1.73 9.84 10.38
C PRO A 191 2.84 9.00 9.72
N ARG A 192 2.69 8.70 8.43
CA ARG A 192 3.63 7.83 7.68
C ARG A 192 5.07 8.33 7.73
N GLU A 193 5.25 9.63 7.73
CA GLU A 193 6.54 10.31 7.84
C GLU A 193 7.24 9.98 9.17
N HIS A 194 6.47 9.79 10.23
CA HIS A 194 6.99 9.39 11.53
C HIS A 194 7.49 7.94 11.55
N PHE A 195 6.94 7.06 10.70
CA PHE A 195 7.49 5.71 10.52
C PHE A 195 8.89 5.73 9.96
N LEU A 196 9.16 6.62 8.99
CA LEU A 196 10.50 6.79 8.46
C LEU A 196 11.49 7.09 9.58
N LEU A 197 11.17 8.03 10.47
CA LEU A 197 12.01 8.39 11.61
C LEU A 197 12.15 7.26 12.61
N TYR A 198 11.07 6.49 12.85
CA TYR A 198 11.10 5.36 13.75
C TYR A 198 11.99 4.23 13.20
N ILE A 199 11.85 3.88 11.93
CA ILE A 199 12.66 2.86 11.24
C ILE A 199 14.13 3.30 11.19
N ASP A 200 14.42 4.57 10.95
CA ASP A 200 15.79 5.10 10.94
C ASP A 200 16.44 4.99 12.32
N LYS A 201 15.71 5.31 13.37
CA LYS A 201 16.23 5.31 14.75
C LYS A 201 16.39 3.91 15.33
N PHE A 202 15.41 3.03 15.14
CA PHE A 202 15.33 1.75 15.85
C PHE A 202 15.54 0.53 14.94
N GLY A 203 15.63 0.73 13.61
CA GLY A 203 15.70 -0.32 12.60
C GLY A 203 14.33 -0.94 12.29
N LYS A 204 14.23 -1.60 11.14
CA LYS A 204 12.97 -2.20 10.68
C LYS A 204 12.45 -3.32 11.58
N GLU A 205 13.33 -4.02 12.29
CA GLU A 205 12.97 -5.14 13.17
C GLU A 205 12.33 -4.69 14.48
N ALA A 206 12.47 -3.42 14.86
CA ALA A 206 11.87 -2.89 16.08
C ALA A 206 10.34 -2.90 16.04
N LEU A 207 9.74 -2.89 14.84
CA LEU A 207 8.29 -2.96 14.65
C LEU A 207 7.77 -4.42 14.61
N ASN A 208 8.65 -5.41 14.53
CA ASN A 208 8.30 -6.84 14.49
C ASN A 208 8.19 -7.46 15.89
N GLY A 209 7.61 -6.75 16.86
CA GLY A 209 7.25 -7.31 18.17
C GLY A 209 8.29 -7.16 19.28
N LYS A 210 9.39 -6.45 19.06
CA LYS A 210 10.27 -5.98 20.13
C LYS A 210 9.96 -4.52 20.41
N GLN A 211 9.18 -4.23 21.45
CA GLN A 211 8.99 -2.87 21.93
C GLN A 211 10.33 -2.25 22.31
N PRO A 212 10.64 -1.02 21.84
CA PRO A 212 11.71 -0.25 22.43
C PRO A 212 11.42 -0.02 23.92
N PRO A 213 12.43 0.21 24.76
CA PRO A 213 12.23 0.53 26.16
C PRO A 213 11.28 1.73 26.30
N ALA A 214 10.28 1.62 27.16
CA ALA A 214 9.20 2.63 27.35
C ALA A 214 9.71 4.08 27.60
N GLU A 215 10.91 4.23 28.12
CA GLU A 215 11.55 5.55 28.38
C GLU A 215 11.97 6.30 27.10
N GLU A 216 12.09 5.64 25.95
CA GLU A 216 12.49 6.28 24.69
C GLU A 216 11.29 6.68 23.82
N GLU A 217 10.12 6.05 23.97
CA GLU A 217 8.91 6.42 23.23
C GLU A 217 8.42 7.84 23.59
N GLU A 218 8.47 8.20 24.87
CA GLU A 218 8.03 9.51 25.36
C GLU A 218 8.89 10.67 24.77
N LYS A 219 10.18 10.42 24.51
CA LYS A 219 11.09 11.44 23.99
C LYS A 219 10.94 11.70 22.50
N VAL A 220 10.43 10.73 21.74
CA VAL A 220 10.20 10.87 20.28
C VAL A 220 8.90 11.64 20.02
N LEU A 221 7.86 11.37 20.80
CA LEU A 221 6.56 12.06 20.71
C LEU A 221 6.61 13.52 21.16
N CYS A 222 7.54 13.89 22.06
CA CYS A 222 7.68 15.26 22.56
C CYS A 222 8.62 16.17 21.73
N ARG A 223 9.25 15.67 20.67
CA ARG A 223 10.19 16.42 19.82
C ARG A 223 9.68 16.67 18.40
N ALA A 224 8.48 16.21 18.07
CA ALA A 224 7.73 16.50 16.84
C ALA A 224 6.66 17.54 17.11
#